data_baa62538316a1db3e18cbd82c549e9b4
#
_entry.id   baa62538316a1db3e18cbd82c549e9b4
#
_cell.length_a   1.000
_cell.length_b   1.000
_cell.length_c   1.000
_cell.angle_alpha   90.00
_cell.angle_beta   90.00
_cell.angle_gamma   90.00
#
_symmetry.space_group_name_H-M   'P 1'
#
loop_
_entity.id
_entity.type
_entity.pdbx_description
1 polymer ?
#
loop_
_entity_poly.entity_id
_entity_poly.type
_entity_poly.pdbx_seq_one_letter_code
_entity_poly.pdbx_strand_id
1 'polypeptide(L)'
;MGFHPECMDTLPENYMQVLDELYLKSCSTHKLVAVGEIGLDYHYEGYDKERQIKLFDKQVEYAVKKSLPVIVHCREATQDCLDVLNKYAPSGVVHCFSGSAETAEIVLGLGMYIGFTGALAFKNAKKARRALEVVPMDRLLLETDCPYMAPPPYRGQRCESPMIEEVAKVVAEIKKLDPQEVLDITNRNACRLFGIEYEKG
;
A
#
# COMPACT_ATOMS: atom_id res chain seq x y z
N MET A 1 -10.77 5.55 -1.27
CA MET A 1 -10.85 6.88 -1.93
C MET A 1 -9.64 7.71 -1.54
N GLY A 2 -9.12 8.54 -2.45
CA GLY A 2 -7.96 9.38 -2.20
C GLY A 2 -7.51 10.09 -3.47
N PHE A 3 -6.57 11.00 -3.34
CA PHE A 3 -5.92 11.68 -4.45
C PHE A 3 -4.46 11.24 -4.51
N HIS A 4 -4.11 10.54 -5.58
CA HIS A 4 -2.75 10.06 -5.83
C HIS A 4 -1.78 11.23 -6.09
N PRO A 5 -0.50 11.14 -5.71
CA PRO A 5 0.47 12.21 -5.95
C PRO A 5 0.65 12.58 -7.43
N GLU A 6 0.39 11.69 -8.36
CA GLU A 6 0.42 11.99 -9.80
C GLU A 6 -0.76 12.84 -10.30
N CYS A 7 -1.82 13.02 -9.47
CA CYS A 7 -2.99 13.80 -9.86
C CYS A 7 -2.84 15.31 -9.60
N MET A 8 -1.64 15.82 -9.31
CA MET A 8 -1.43 17.21 -8.87
C MET A 8 -1.97 18.25 -9.85
N ASP A 9 -1.85 18.01 -11.16
CA ASP A 9 -2.31 18.93 -12.20
C ASP A 9 -3.84 18.97 -12.36
N THR A 10 -4.51 17.90 -11.93
CA THR A 10 -5.99 17.77 -12.01
C THR A 10 -6.66 17.87 -10.65
N LEU A 11 -5.88 18.13 -9.58
CA LEU A 11 -6.40 18.22 -8.22
C LEU A 11 -7.35 19.43 -8.08
N PRO A 12 -8.63 19.24 -7.72
CA PRO A 12 -9.55 20.34 -7.51
C PRO A 12 -9.15 21.17 -6.28
N GLU A 13 -9.34 22.48 -6.32
CA GLU A 13 -8.99 23.36 -5.20
C GLU A 13 -9.72 22.95 -3.90
N ASN A 14 -10.94 22.45 -4.01
CA ASN A 14 -11.77 21.98 -2.90
C ASN A 14 -11.62 20.46 -2.64
N TYR A 15 -10.46 19.84 -2.94
CA TYR A 15 -10.24 18.39 -2.86
C TYR A 15 -10.64 17.78 -1.50
N MET A 16 -10.46 18.49 -0.39
CA MET A 16 -10.88 18.00 0.94
C MET A 16 -12.40 17.95 1.09
N GLN A 17 -13.12 18.90 0.49
CA GLN A 17 -14.58 18.87 0.45
C GLN A 17 -15.06 17.68 -0.41
N VAL A 18 -14.41 17.44 -1.54
CA VAL A 18 -14.73 16.29 -2.42
C VAL A 18 -14.53 14.98 -1.65
N LEU A 19 -13.43 14.82 -0.89
CA LEU A 19 -13.23 13.65 -0.04
C LEU A 19 -14.33 13.47 1.00
N ASP A 20 -14.75 14.56 1.65
CA ASP A 20 -15.80 14.48 2.69
C ASP A 20 -17.16 14.13 2.09
N GLU A 21 -17.50 14.68 0.92
CA GLU A 21 -18.72 14.32 0.17
C GLU A 21 -18.72 12.84 -0.25
N LEU A 22 -17.60 12.31 -0.72
CA LEU A 22 -17.44 10.90 -1.06
C LEU A 22 -17.57 10.01 0.19
N TYR A 23 -16.97 10.41 1.30
CA TYR A 23 -17.09 9.71 2.58
C TYR A 23 -18.55 9.63 2.99
N LEU A 24 -19.27 10.74 3.03
CA LEU A 24 -20.68 10.80 3.43
C LEU A 24 -21.58 9.92 2.54
N LYS A 25 -21.35 9.94 1.22
CA LYS A 25 -22.06 9.06 0.27
C LYS A 25 -21.77 7.59 0.52
N SER A 26 -20.55 7.26 0.96
CA SER A 26 -20.12 5.87 1.20
C SER A 26 -20.61 5.31 2.53
N CYS A 27 -20.91 6.15 3.52
CA CYS A 27 -21.37 5.71 4.83
C CYS A 27 -22.65 4.85 4.78
N SER A 28 -23.55 5.14 3.81
CA SER A 28 -24.79 4.37 3.63
C SER A 28 -24.59 3.02 2.92
N THR A 29 -23.44 2.81 2.28
CA THR A 29 -23.16 1.61 1.47
C THR A 29 -22.16 0.66 2.12
N HIS A 30 -21.51 1.08 3.20
CA HIS A 30 -20.41 0.35 3.87
C HIS A 30 -19.28 -0.14 2.93
N LYS A 31 -19.10 0.56 1.78
CA LYS A 31 -18.12 0.17 0.76
C LYS A 31 -16.76 0.87 0.89
N LEU A 32 -16.68 1.91 1.72
CA LEU A 32 -15.43 2.62 1.94
C LEU A 32 -14.65 1.99 3.08
N VAL A 33 -13.49 1.44 2.77
CA VAL A 33 -12.66 0.72 3.73
C VAL A 33 -11.30 1.38 3.99
N ALA A 34 -10.89 2.35 3.16
CA ALA A 34 -9.61 3.04 3.31
C ALA A 34 -9.58 4.41 2.61
N VAL A 35 -8.66 5.26 3.05
CA VAL A 35 -8.21 6.43 2.28
C VAL A 35 -6.98 6.02 1.48
N GLY A 36 -7.06 6.05 0.17
CA GLY A 36 -5.99 5.61 -0.72
C GLY A 36 -6.43 5.61 -2.19
N GLU A 37 -5.47 5.54 -3.07
CA GLU A 37 -4.04 5.54 -2.83
C GLU A 37 -3.57 6.97 -2.63
N ILE A 38 -2.80 7.25 -1.56
CA ILE A 38 -2.28 8.56 -1.19
C ILE A 38 -0.79 8.44 -0.89
N GLY A 39 -0.02 9.51 -1.02
CA GLY A 39 1.42 9.41 -0.71
C GLY A 39 2.27 10.37 -1.51
N LEU A 40 3.52 9.93 -1.81
CA LEU A 40 4.54 10.74 -2.46
C LEU A 40 5.19 9.96 -3.61
N ASP A 41 5.36 10.61 -4.76
CA ASP A 41 6.09 10.10 -5.93
C ASP A 41 7.06 11.17 -6.45
N TYR A 42 8.37 10.89 -6.35
CA TYR A 42 9.43 11.78 -6.80
C TYR A 42 10.15 11.24 -8.05
N HIS A 43 9.59 10.22 -8.66
CA HIS A 43 10.21 9.54 -9.80
C HIS A 43 10.17 10.37 -11.09
N TYR A 44 9.08 11.08 -11.34
CA TYR A 44 8.92 11.83 -12.59
C TYR A 44 9.48 13.24 -12.45
N GLU A 45 10.24 13.69 -13.48
CA GLU A 45 10.76 15.06 -13.49
C GLU A 45 9.62 16.10 -13.42
N GLY A 46 9.88 17.18 -12.68
CA GLY A 46 8.92 18.28 -12.55
C GLY A 46 7.88 18.08 -11.45
N TYR A 47 8.00 17.07 -10.59
CA TYR A 47 7.13 16.94 -9.43
C TYR A 47 7.26 18.14 -8.47
N ASP A 48 6.14 18.54 -7.89
CA ASP A 48 6.09 19.57 -6.83
C ASP A 48 6.11 18.90 -5.46
N LYS A 49 7.31 18.82 -4.88
CA LYS A 49 7.54 18.17 -3.58
C LYS A 49 6.67 18.74 -2.47
N GLU A 50 6.65 20.06 -2.32
CA GLU A 50 5.94 20.72 -1.21
C GLU A 50 4.43 20.52 -1.32
N ARG A 51 3.93 20.59 -2.53
CA ARG A 51 2.52 20.39 -2.83
C ARG A 51 2.09 18.94 -2.61
N GLN A 52 2.92 17.97 -3.01
CA GLN A 52 2.67 16.55 -2.72
C GLN A 52 2.66 16.27 -1.21
N ILE A 53 3.67 16.76 -0.45
CA ILE A 53 3.72 16.60 1.00
C ILE A 53 2.48 17.20 1.66
N LYS A 54 2.07 18.40 1.27
CA LYS A 54 0.87 19.06 1.81
C LYS A 54 -0.41 18.25 1.53
N LEU A 55 -0.54 17.70 0.32
CA LEU A 55 -1.67 16.86 -0.05
C LEU A 55 -1.69 15.57 0.78
N PHE A 56 -0.54 14.89 0.89
CA PHE A 56 -0.40 13.67 1.66
C PHE A 56 -0.69 13.88 3.15
N ASP A 57 -0.10 14.90 3.77
CA ASP A 57 -0.31 15.29 5.17
C ASP A 57 -1.80 15.48 5.47
N LYS A 58 -2.52 16.22 4.62
CA LYS A 58 -3.96 16.47 4.78
C LYS A 58 -4.82 15.23 4.64
N GLN A 59 -4.47 14.32 3.73
CA GLN A 59 -5.23 13.10 3.55
C GLN A 59 -4.98 12.09 4.66
N VAL A 60 -3.74 11.99 5.20
CA VAL A 60 -3.45 11.18 6.39
C VAL A 60 -4.18 11.72 7.60
N GLU A 61 -4.12 13.04 7.85
CA GLU A 61 -4.88 13.69 8.94
C GLU A 61 -6.39 13.37 8.84
N TYR A 62 -6.93 13.44 7.63
CA TYR A 62 -8.33 13.12 7.35
C TYR A 62 -8.66 11.65 7.66
N ALA A 63 -7.84 10.72 7.19
CA ALA A 63 -8.02 9.29 7.43
C ALA A 63 -8.03 8.97 8.94
N VAL A 64 -7.08 9.53 9.69
CA VAL A 64 -7.02 9.36 11.16
C VAL A 64 -8.27 9.92 11.84
N LYS A 65 -8.73 11.13 11.46
CA LYS A 65 -9.97 11.73 11.99
C LYS A 65 -11.23 10.88 11.70
N LYS A 66 -11.25 10.17 10.58
CA LYS A 66 -12.38 9.28 10.21
C LYS A 66 -12.18 7.83 10.67
N SER A 67 -11.08 7.53 11.37
CA SER A 67 -10.72 6.16 11.79
C SER A 67 -10.65 5.19 10.62
N LEU A 68 -10.18 5.65 9.46
CA LEU A 68 -9.97 4.85 8.27
C LEU A 68 -8.49 4.51 8.12
N PRO A 69 -8.14 3.28 7.70
CA PRO A 69 -6.77 2.97 7.33
C PRO A 69 -6.36 3.71 6.04
N VAL A 70 -5.05 3.88 5.87
CA VAL A 70 -4.46 4.48 4.67
C VAL A 70 -3.81 3.42 3.78
N ILE A 71 -3.87 3.62 2.46
CA ILE A 71 -3.06 2.88 1.48
C ILE A 71 -2.04 3.86 0.94
N VAL A 72 -0.76 3.65 1.28
CA VAL A 72 0.31 4.62 1.07
C VAL A 72 1.18 4.26 -0.11
N HIS A 73 1.23 5.16 -1.09
CA HIS A 73 2.20 5.16 -2.18
C HIS A 73 3.49 5.86 -1.74
N CYS A 74 4.63 5.22 -1.97
CA CYS A 74 5.94 5.81 -1.65
C CYS A 74 6.98 5.42 -2.70
N ARG A 75 7.27 6.34 -3.62
CA ARG A 75 8.26 6.12 -4.68
C ARG A 75 9.32 7.20 -4.66
N GLU A 76 10.59 6.81 -4.38
CA GLU A 76 11.74 7.70 -4.28
C GLU A 76 11.60 8.84 -3.24
N ALA A 77 10.66 8.70 -2.28
CA ALA A 77 10.25 9.72 -1.31
C ALA A 77 10.28 9.21 0.15
N THR A 78 11.11 8.21 0.44
CA THR A 78 11.05 7.43 1.69
C THR A 78 11.08 8.32 2.94
N GLN A 79 12.02 9.29 3.04
CA GLN A 79 12.17 10.10 4.26
C GLN A 79 10.94 10.98 4.50
N ASP A 80 10.53 11.75 3.50
CA ASP A 80 9.37 12.64 3.63
C ASP A 80 8.07 11.84 3.90
N CYS A 81 7.96 10.65 3.31
CA CYS A 81 6.84 9.75 3.57
C CYS A 81 6.83 9.30 5.04
N LEU A 82 7.97 8.85 5.58
CA LEU A 82 8.09 8.46 6.98
C LEU A 82 7.83 9.63 7.93
N ASP A 83 8.26 10.85 7.59
CA ASP A 83 8.03 12.04 8.42
C ASP A 83 6.53 12.31 8.61
N VAL A 84 5.73 12.20 7.54
CA VAL A 84 4.27 12.33 7.62
C VAL A 84 3.66 11.17 8.40
N LEU A 85 4.08 9.92 8.14
CA LEU A 85 3.55 8.75 8.83
C LEU A 85 3.88 8.79 10.34
N ASN A 86 5.10 9.19 10.72
CA ASN A 86 5.50 9.35 12.13
C ASN A 86 4.65 10.39 12.86
N LYS A 87 4.27 11.47 12.19
CA LYS A 87 3.45 12.54 12.78
C LYS A 87 2.07 12.06 13.22
N TYR A 88 1.47 11.14 12.48
CA TYR A 88 0.09 10.73 12.69
C TYR A 88 -0.09 9.29 13.18
N ALA A 89 0.92 8.44 12.99
CA ALA A 89 0.87 6.99 13.26
C ALA A 89 -0.45 6.33 12.78
N PRO A 90 -0.82 6.46 11.50
CA PRO A 90 -2.09 5.96 11.01
C PRO A 90 -2.11 4.44 10.99
N SER A 91 -3.29 3.81 11.12
CA SER A 91 -3.45 2.44 10.65
C SER A 91 -3.36 2.42 9.12
N GLY A 92 -2.79 1.38 8.53
CA GLY A 92 -2.70 1.30 7.07
C GLY A 92 -1.64 0.35 6.56
N VAL A 93 -1.35 0.49 5.27
CA VAL A 93 -0.34 -0.28 4.55
C VAL A 93 0.52 0.65 3.69
N VAL A 94 1.84 0.43 3.70
CA VAL A 94 2.70 0.95 2.63
C VAL A 94 2.66 -0.08 1.50
N HIS A 95 1.99 0.29 0.40
CA HIS A 95 1.77 -0.62 -0.72
C HIS A 95 2.98 -0.67 -1.65
N CYS A 96 3.06 -1.74 -2.46
CA CYS A 96 4.13 -1.97 -3.46
C CYS A 96 5.54 -1.70 -2.90
N PHE A 97 5.79 -2.18 -1.68
CA PHE A 97 6.98 -1.82 -0.91
C PHE A 97 8.28 -2.22 -1.62
N SER A 98 9.11 -1.24 -1.86
CA SER A 98 10.44 -1.39 -2.49
C SER A 98 11.59 -0.85 -1.62
N GLY A 99 11.28 -0.49 -0.37
CA GLY A 99 12.21 0.04 0.61
C GLY A 99 13.23 -0.99 1.13
N SER A 100 14.09 -0.54 2.05
CA SER A 100 15.05 -1.42 2.73
C SER A 100 14.42 -2.13 3.94
N ALA A 101 15.16 -3.10 4.52
CA ALA A 101 14.75 -3.77 5.75
C ALA A 101 14.59 -2.77 6.91
N GLU A 102 15.51 -1.82 7.04
CA GLU A 102 15.45 -0.77 8.07
C GLU A 102 14.21 0.12 7.89
N THR A 103 13.87 0.47 6.64
CA THR A 103 12.62 1.20 6.34
C THR A 103 11.39 0.38 6.71
N ALA A 104 11.42 -0.93 6.43
CA ALA A 104 10.33 -1.83 6.81
C ALA A 104 10.14 -1.89 8.33
N GLU A 105 11.24 -1.98 9.09
CA GLU A 105 11.21 -1.98 10.56
C GLU A 105 10.60 -0.68 11.13
N ILE A 106 10.89 0.49 10.53
CA ILE A 106 10.28 1.75 10.93
C ILE A 106 8.77 1.73 10.69
N VAL A 107 8.33 1.31 9.51
CA VAL A 107 6.90 1.20 9.14
C VAL A 107 6.17 0.22 10.08
N LEU A 108 6.80 -0.92 10.39
CA LEU A 108 6.28 -1.91 11.34
C LEU A 108 6.19 -1.35 12.77
N GLY A 109 7.18 -0.54 13.16
CA GLY A 109 7.18 0.17 14.45
C GLY A 109 6.00 1.14 14.63
N LEU A 110 5.44 1.66 13.53
CA LEU A 110 4.21 2.46 13.52
C LEU A 110 2.93 1.59 13.59
N GLY A 111 3.04 0.25 13.61
CA GLY A 111 1.92 -0.67 13.62
C GLY A 111 1.29 -0.90 12.24
N MET A 112 1.89 -0.38 11.18
CA MET A 112 1.38 -0.50 9.81
C MET A 112 1.71 -1.86 9.18
N TYR A 113 1.01 -2.16 8.10
CA TYR A 113 1.28 -3.31 7.24
C TYR A 113 2.21 -2.94 6.09
N ILE A 114 2.80 -3.97 5.48
CA ILE A 114 3.65 -3.83 4.30
C ILE A 114 3.10 -4.72 3.19
N GLY A 115 2.82 -4.12 2.02
CA GLY A 115 2.30 -4.78 0.85
C GLY A 115 3.40 -5.11 -0.17
N PHE A 116 3.38 -6.33 -0.72
CA PHE A 116 4.29 -6.75 -1.78
C PHE A 116 3.53 -7.18 -3.03
N THR A 117 4.02 -6.69 -4.18
CA THR A 117 3.48 -6.96 -5.52
C THR A 117 4.30 -7.98 -6.29
N GLY A 118 3.93 -8.22 -7.55
CA GLY A 118 4.68 -9.00 -8.51
C GLY A 118 6.13 -8.55 -8.71
N ALA A 119 6.45 -7.31 -8.36
CA ALA A 119 7.82 -6.78 -8.38
C ALA A 119 8.78 -7.58 -7.50
N LEU A 120 8.31 -8.22 -6.43
CA LEU A 120 9.10 -9.09 -5.55
C LEU A 120 9.72 -10.28 -6.31
N ALA A 121 9.08 -10.74 -7.38
CA ALA A 121 9.54 -11.85 -8.21
C ALA A 121 10.58 -11.43 -9.28
N PHE A 122 10.90 -10.14 -9.41
CA PHE A 122 11.87 -9.69 -10.40
C PHE A 122 13.30 -10.01 -9.98
N LYS A 123 14.17 -10.27 -10.98
CA LYS A 123 15.57 -10.63 -10.74
C LYS A 123 16.37 -9.59 -9.93
N ASN A 124 15.98 -8.31 -10.02
CA ASN A 124 16.61 -7.19 -9.33
C ASN A 124 15.96 -6.84 -7.98
N ALA A 125 14.97 -7.58 -7.51
CA ALA A 125 14.22 -7.31 -6.28
C ALA A 125 14.98 -7.62 -4.98
N LYS A 126 16.33 -7.63 -4.99
CA LYS A 126 17.14 -8.00 -3.81
C LYS A 126 16.81 -7.19 -2.55
N LYS A 127 16.56 -5.89 -2.71
CA LYS A 127 16.25 -4.99 -1.59
C LYS A 127 14.89 -5.34 -0.98
N ALA A 128 13.84 -5.50 -1.80
CA ALA A 128 12.51 -5.88 -1.36
C ALA A 128 12.48 -7.29 -0.73
N ARG A 129 13.24 -8.23 -1.26
CA ARG A 129 13.37 -9.59 -0.68
C ARG A 129 14.00 -9.56 0.72
N ARG A 130 15.05 -8.74 0.94
CA ARG A 130 15.63 -8.53 2.27
C ARG A 130 14.65 -7.87 3.24
N ALA A 131 13.88 -6.89 2.76
CA ALA A 131 12.81 -6.29 3.56
C ALA A 131 11.75 -7.33 3.93
N LEU A 132 11.36 -8.20 3.01
CA LEU A 132 10.41 -9.27 3.30
C LEU A 132 10.92 -10.19 4.43
N GLU A 133 12.21 -10.49 4.51
CA GLU A 133 12.77 -11.36 5.57
C GLU A 133 12.44 -10.85 6.98
N VAL A 134 12.45 -9.52 7.21
CA VAL A 134 12.16 -8.91 8.51
C VAL A 134 10.67 -8.66 8.76
N VAL A 135 9.83 -8.62 7.73
CA VAL A 135 8.38 -8.38 7.87
C VAL A 135 7.70 -9.61 8.47
N PRO A 136 7.06 -9.54 9.65
CA PRO A 136 6.34 -10.68 10.22
C PRO A 136 5.08 -11.00 9.40
N MET A 137 4.69 -12.29 9.38
CA MET A 137 3.58 -12.75 8.54
C MET A 137 2.24 -12.08 8.89
N ASP A 138 2.02 -11.67 10.14
CA ASP A 138 0.81 -11.00 10.60
C ASP A 138 0.77 -9.50 10.26
N ARG A 139 1.80 -8.97 9.61
CA ARG A 139 1.91 -7.60 9.09
C ARG A 139 2.15 -7.53 7.58
N LEU A 140 2.04 -8.67 6.91
CA LEU A 140 2.26 -8.82 5.47
C LEU A 140 0.94 -8.77 4.71
N LEU A 141 0.91 -8.01 3.60
CA LEU A 141 -0.15 -8.07 2.59
C LEU A 141 0.43 -8.46 1.23
N LEU A 142 -0.38 -9.13 0.42
CA LEU A 142 -0.10 -9.37 -1.00
C LEU A 142 -1.03 -8.54 -1.86
N GLU A 143 -0.52 -8.10 -2.99
CA GLU A 143 -1.24 -7.29 -3.96
C GLU A 143 -0.67 -7.48 -5.37
N THR A 144 -1.35 -7.01 -6.39
CA THR A 144 -0.90 -7.19 -7.77
C THR A 144 -0.40 -5.90 -8.42
N ASP A 145 -0.93 -4.76 -8.02
CA ASP A 145 -0.76 -3.46 -8.68
C ASP A 145 -1.19 -3.50 -10.16
N CYS A 146 -2.21 -4.31 -10.46
CA CYS A 146 -2.70 -4.46 -11.83
C CYS A 146 -3.28 -3.14 -12.37
N PRO A 147 -3.08 -2.83 -13.66
CA PRO A 147 -2.60 -3.71 -14.75
C PRO A 147 -1.07 -3.80 -14.90
N TYR A 148 -0.30 -3.26 -13.96
CA TYR A 148 1.15 -3.18 -14.00
C TYR A 148 1.82 -4.36 -13.28
N MET A 149 3.16 -4.46 -13.37
CA MET A 149 4.01 -5.35 -12.58
C MET A 149 3.70 -6.85 -12.66
N ALA A 150 3.21 -7.34 -13.82
CA ALA A 150 3.03 -8.77 -14.01
C ALA A 150 4.29 -9.56 -13.62
N PRO A 151 4.18 -10.54 -12.69
CA PRO A 151 5.33 -11.34 -12.25
C PRO A 151 5.78 -12.34 -13.33
N PRO A 152 7.01 -12.89 -13.27
CA PRO A 152 7.33 -14.07 -14.05
C PRO A 152 6.34 -15.22 -13.74
N PRO A 153 5.91 -16.04 -14.72
CA PRO A 153 6.31 -16.03 -16.15
C PRO A 153 5.57 -15.02 -17.03
N TYR A 154 4.70 -14.19 -16.50
CA TYR A 154 3.79 -13.30 -17.22
C TYR A 154 4.40 -11.93 -17.59
N ARG A 155 5.72 -11.76 -17.46
CA ARG A 155 6.40 -10.49 -17.79
C ARG A 155 6.07 -9.99 -19.20
N GLY A 156 5.70 -8.69 -19.31
CA GLY A 156 5.31 -8.07 -20.56
C GLY A 156 3.83 -8.22 -20.91
N GLN A 157 3.07 -8.99 -20.15
CA GLN A 157 1.62 -9.08 -20.26
C GLN A 157 0.94 -8.10 -19.29
N ARG A 158 -0.36 -7.87 -19.47
CA ARG A 158 -1.20 -7.16 -18.52
C ARG A 158 -1.27 -7.97 -17.21
N CYS A 159 -0.99 -7.32 -16.08
CA CYS A 159 -1.16 -7.96 -14.79
C CYS A 159 -2.64 -8.11 -14.44
N GLU A 160 -3.01 -9.26 -13.89
CA GLU A 160 -4.36 -9.58 -13.46
C GLU A 160 -4.36 -10.13 -12.03
N SER A 161 -5.48 -10.00 -11.32
CA SER A 161 -5.59 -10.40 -9.91
C SER A 161 -5.17 -11.84 -9.61
N PRO A 162 -5.45 -12.88 -10.45
CA PRO A 162 -4.99 -14.24 -10.17
C PRO A 162 -3.46 -14.39 -10.13
N MET A 163 -2.70 -13.46 -10.73
CA MET A 163 -1.24 -13.50 -10.68
C MET A 163 -0.65 -13.25 -9.28
N ILE A 164 -1.49 -12.95 -8.30
CA ILE A 164 -1.10 -12.88 -6.88
C ILE A 164 -0.53 -14.22 -6.37
N GLU A 165 -0.91 -15.33 -6.98
CA GLU A 165 -0.36 -16.66 -6.67
C GLU A 165 1.15 -16.73 -6.87
N GLU A 166 1.68 -16.04 -7.89
CA GLU A 166 3.12 -16.01 -8.15
C GLU A 166 3.86 -15.20 -7.07
N VAL A 167 3.23 -14.16 -6.53
CA VAL A 167 3.77 -13.40 -5.40
C VAL A 167 3.79 -14.28 -4.15
N ALA A 168 2.70 -15.01 -3.90
CA ALA A 168 2.59 -15.93 -2.77
C ALA A 168 3.68 -17.03 -2.81
N LYS A 169 4.00 -17.58 -4.00
CA LYS A 169 5.09 -18.56 -4.16
C LYS A 169 6.45 -17.99 -3.75
N VAL A 170 6.74 -16.74 -4.13
CA VAL A 170 8.01 -16.09 -3.74
C VAL A 170 8.07 -15.83 -2.24
N VAL A 171 6.97 -15.40 -1.64
CA VAL A 171 6.89 -15.20 -0.18
C VAL A 171 7.03 -16.53 0.55
N ALA A 172 6.38 -17.59 0.07
CA ALA A 172 6.45 -18.93 0.63
C ALA A 172 7.88 -19.49 0.63
N GLU A 173 8.63 -19.29 -0.47
CA GLU A 173 10.04 -19.66 -0.57
C GLU A 173 10.89 -18.97 0.52
N ILE A 174 10.73 -17.64 0.68
CA ILE A 174 11.52 -16.84 1.63
C ILE A 174 11.13 -17.15 3.09
N LYS A 175 9.83 -17.29 3.35
CA LYS A 175 9.28 -17.55 4.70
C LYS A 175 9.27 -19.02 5.09
N LYS A 176 9.60 -19.94 4.16
CA LYS A 176 9.56 -21.40 4.36
C LYS A 176 8.18 -21.91 4.78
N LEU A 177 7.16 -21.43 4.09
CA LEU A 177 5.74 -21.78 4.29
C LEU A 177 5.16 -22.39 3.01
N ASP A 178 3.95 -22.94 3.10
CA ASP A 178 3.19 -23.33 1.93
C ASP A 178 2.57 -22.09 1.26
N PRO A 179 2.52 -21.98 -0.10
CA PRO A 179 1.90 -20.84 -0.78
C PRO A 179 0.44 -20.60 -0.39
N GLN A 180 -0.34 -21.66 -0.14
CA GLN A 180 -1.72 -21.52 0.31
C GLN A 180 -1.79 -20.94 1.72
N GLU A 181 -0.89 -21.36 2.60
CA GLU A 181 -0.80 -20.79 3.95
C GLU A 181 -0.48 -19.29 3.91
N VAL A 182 0.42 -18.86 3.00
CA VAL A 182 0.72 -17.44 2.78
C VAL A 182 -0.53 -16.69 2.34
N LEU A 183 -1.28 -17.21 1.36
CA LEU A 183 -2.54 -16.60 0.90
C LEU A 183 -3.56 -16.48 2.03
N ASP A 184 -3.73 -17.54 2.82
CA ASP A 184 -4.68 -17.56 3.94
C ASP A 184 -4.32 -16.55 5.03
N ILE A 185 -3.03 -16.42 5.37
CA ILE A 185 -2.57 -15.46 6.37
C ILE A 185 -2.77 -14.02 5.87
N THR A 186 -2.32 -13.74 4.65
CA THR A 186 -2.36 -12.37 4.09
C THR A 186 -3.79 -11.93 3.80
N ASN A 187 -4.70 -12.85 3.43
CA ASN A 187 -6.12 -12.56 3.30
C ASN A 187 -6.73 -12.18 4.66
N ARG A 188 -6.46 -12.96 5.73
CA ARG A 188 -6.91 -12.60 7.08
C ARG A 188 -6.37 -11.24 7.54
N ASN A 189 -5.12 -10.93 7.19
CA ASN A 189 -4.52 -9.63 7.49
C ASN A 189 -5.25 -8.49 6.77
N ALA A 190 -5.55 -8.66 5.47
CA ALA A 190 -6.29 -7.67 4.69
C ALA A 190 -7.70 -7.47 5.27
N CYS A 191 -8.42 -8.55 5.59
CA CYS A 191 -9.73 -8.47 6.22
C CYS A 191 -9.67 -7.73 7.57
N ARG A 192 -8.66 -8.01 8.39
CA ARG A 192 -8.45 -7.31 9.67
C ARG A 192 -8.15 -5.82 9.48
N LEU A 193 -7.25 -5.48 8.55
CA LEU A 193 -6.88 -4.10 8.29
C LEU A 193 -8.05 -3.27 7.80
N PHE A 194 -8.81 -3.81 6.83
CA PHE A 194 -9.87 -3.09 6.14
C PHE A 194 -11.27 -3.29 6.75
N GLY A 195 -11.38 -4.06 7.84
CA GLY A 195 -12.67 -4.33 8.48
C GLY A 195 -13.65 -5.09 7.57
N ILE A 196 -13.14 -6.00 6.74
CA ILE A 196 -13.93 -6.82 5.80
C ILE A 196 -14.14 -8.20 6.41
N GLU A 197 -15.32 -8.78 6.26
CA GLU A 197 -15.57 -10.14 6.69
C GLU A 197 -14.77 -11.15 5.89
N TYR A 198 -14.13 -12.09 6.58
CA TYR A 198 -13.39 -13.18 5.97
C TYR A 198 -14.37 -14.31 5.62
N GLU A 199 -14.70 -14.44 4.34
CA GLU A 199 -15.40 -15.62 3.85
C GLU A 199 -14.36 -16.68 3.44
N LYS A 200 -14.41 -17.82 4.14
CA LYS A 200 -13.58 -18.96 3.77
C LYS A 200 -14.27 -19.65 2.59
N GLY A 201 -13.69 -19.50 1.40
CA GLY A 201 -14.11 -20.21 0.19
C GLY A 201 -13.91 -21.74 0.32
#